data_e395f34dca135da62d59de094e26ee06
#
_entry.id   e395f34dca135da62d59de094e26ee06
#
_cell.length_a   1.000
_cell.length_b   1.000
_cell.length_c   1.000
_cell.angle_alpha   90.00
_cell.angle_beta   90.00
_cell.angle_gamma   90.00
#
_symmetry.space_group_name_H-M   'P 1'
#
loop_
_entity.id
_entity.type
_entity.pdbx_description
1 polymer ?
#
loop_
_entity_poly.entity_id
_entity_poly.type
_entity_poly.pdbx_seq_one_letter_code
_entity_poly.pdbx_strand_id
1 'polypeptide(L)'
;MKYTFKKIGAALLGLTLAITSLTGCGAKNAAQDTQAPNSIDSVVYRTVDEIKESGTINIGVFSDKSPFGYVDEKGEYQGYDVYFARRIAEDLGVELNFVSTEAANRVEYLETGKVDIILANFTVTPERAEKVDFALPYMNVALGVVSPDSRVITDLSELTADDQVIVISGTTAEDYLIKNNPEIRLQKYDTYANAKNALENGNAVAWANDNTEVIAYALQNEGYTVGIPSLGSQDTIAPAVTKGNETLLAWINDEIKALAAENFFHKDYEETLTETYGLDYEESLVLEGGGL
;
A
#
# COMPACT_ATOMS: atom_id res chain seq x y z
N MET A 1 -2.92 26.67 -48.26
CA MET A 1 -2.88 25.49 -49.13
C MET A 1 -4.09 24.64 -48.80
N LYS A 2 -5.08 24.62 -49.68
CA LYS A 2 -6.37 23.94 -49.51
C LYS A 2 -6.17 22.49 -49.99
N TYR A 3 -6.65 21.51 -49.21
CA TYR A 3 -6.91 20.17 -49.73
C TYR A 3 -8.31 19.71 -49.39
N THR A 4 -8.96 19.27 -50.42
CA THR A 4 -10.36 19.00 -50.63
C THR A 4 -10.78 17.61 -50.19
N PHE A 5 -12.02 17.53 -49.68
CA PHE A 5 -12.79 16.28 -49.44
C PHE A 5 -13.06 15.51 -50.73
N LYS A 6 -12.99 14.17 -50.66
CA LYS A 6 -13.68 13.27 -51.58
C LYS A 6 -14.55 12.28 -50.80
N LYS A 7 -15.84 12.37 -51.03
CA LYS A 7 -16.88 11.41 -50.68
C LYS A 7 -16.98 10.36 -51.81
N ILE A 8 -17.13 9.08 -51.47
CA ILE A 8 -17.68 8.01 -52.32
C ILE A 8 -18.30 7.05 -51.31
N GLY A 9 -19.58 6.71 -51.22
CA GLY A 9 -20.54 6.37 -52.19
C GLY A 9 -21.05 4.96 -51.83
N ALA A 10 -22.31 4.85 -51.39
CA ALA A 10 -22.99 3.63 -50.91
C ALA A 10 -23.23 2.61 -52.02
N ALA A 11 -23.27 1.31 -51.63
CA ALA A 11 -24.04 0.29 -52.39
C ALA A 11 -24.65 -0.71 -51.41
N LEU A 12 -25.99 -0.63 -51.34
CA LEU A 12 -26.88 -1.66 -50.80
C LEU A 12 -26.97 -2.81 -51.84
N LEU A 13 -26.92 -4.04 -51.35
CA LEU A 13 -27.60 -5.15 -52.06
C LEU A 13 -28.15 -6.13 -51.01
N GLY A 14 -29.46 -6.18 -50.94
CA GLY A 14 -30.20 -7.16 -50.19
C GLY A 14 -30.36 -8.46 -51.01
N LEU A 15 -30.47 -9.60 -50.29
CA LEU A 15 -31.13 -10.77 -50.85
C LEU A 15 -31.83 -11.58 -49.76
N THR A 16 -33.03 -12.00 -50.13
CA THR A 16 -34.21 -12.53 -49.47
C THR A 16 -34.06 -13.99 -49.00
N LEU A 17 -34.78 -14.27 -47.91
CA LEU A 17 -35.54 -15.47 -47.45
C LEU A 17 -35.40 -16.79 -48.24
N ALA A 18 -35.22 -17.87 -47.49
CA ALA A 18 -35.90 -19.14 -47.71
C ALA A 18 -36.16 -19.86 -46.37
N ILE A 19 -37.46 -19.95 -46.02
CA ILE A 19 -38.00 -20.77 -44.95
C ILE A 19 -38.21 -22.20 -45.48
N THR A 20 -37.67 -23.21 -44.84
CA THR A 20 -38.16 -24.60 -44.95
C THR A 20 -38.37 -25.22 -43.60
N SER A 21 -39.63 -25.39 -43.26
CA SER A 21 -40.14 -26.18 -42.18
C SER A 21 -40.02 -27.67 -42.47
N LEU A 22 -39.45 -28.46 -41.57
CA LEU A 22 -39.66 -29.91 -41.50
C LEU A 22 -39.88 -30.33 -40.05
N THR A 23 -41.09 -30.77 -39.80
CA THR A 23 -41.55 -31.45 -38.59
C THR A 23 -40.94 -32.83 -38.49
N GLY A 24 -40.47 -33.23 -37.32
CA GLY A 24 -40.11 -34.60 -36.98
C GLY A 24 -40.13 -34.80 -35.46
N CYS A 25 -41.16 -35.49 -34.98
CA CYS A 25 -41.33 -35.94 -33.58
C CYS A 25 -40.28 -36.98 -33.18
N GLY A 26 -39.85 -36.95 -31.94
CA GLY A 26 -39.16 -38.09 -31.30
C GLY A 26 -38.54 -37.74 -29.95
N ALA A 27 -39.14 -38.19 -28.88
CA ALA A 27 -38.86 -37.99 -27.48
C ALA A 27 -37.46 -38.44 -27.03
N LYS A 28 -36.83 -37.75 -26.09
CA LYS A 28 -36.58 -38.18 -24.69
C LYS A 28 -35.73 -37.15 -23.96
N ASN A 29 -36.18 -36.81 -22.77
CA ASN A 29 -35.54 -35.95 -21.79
C ASN A 29 -34.08 -36.31 -21.53
N ALA A 30 -33.19 -35.32 -21.67
CA ALA A 30 -32.00 -35.15 -20.87
C ALA A 30 -31.96 -33.66 -20.53
N ALA A 31 -32.29 -33.34 -19.29
CA ALA A 31 -32.01 -32.01 -18.75
C ALA A 31 -30.51 -31.83 -18.75
N GLN A 32 -30.00 -31.07 -19.72
CA GLN A 32 -28.67 -30.45 -19.61
C GLN A 32 -28.86 -29.23 -18.75
N ASP A 33 -28.41 -29.39 -17.52
CA ASP A 33 -28.13 -28.31 -16.58
C ASP A 33 -27.04 -27.44 -17.20
N THR A 34 -27.41 -26.40 -17.94
CA THR A 34 -26.52 -25.36 -18.36
C THR A 34 -26.32 -24.46 -17.14
N GLN A 35 -25.43 -24.89 -16.24
CA GLN A 35 -24.80 -23.97 -15.34
C GLN A 35 -24.10 -22.91 -16.21
N ALA A 36 -24.64 -21.69 -16.19
CA ALA A 36 -23.91 -20.51 -16.59
C ALA A 36 -22.61 -20.49 -15.78
N PRO A 37 -21.46 -20.20 -16.39
CA PRO A 37 -20.26 -19.99 -15.60
C PRO A 37 -20.53 -18.81 -14.69
N ASN A 38 -20.59 -19.06 -13.38
CA ASN A 38 -20.39 -18.02 -12.39
C ASN A 38 -19.01 -17.43 -12.72
N SER A 39 -18.97 -16.27 -13.32
CA SER A 39 -17.79 -15.41 -13.29
C SER A 39 -17.65 -14.92 -11.84
N ILE A 40 -17.07 -15.77 -11.00
CA ILE A 40 -16.32 -15.27 -9.86
C ILE A 40 -15.17 -14.55 -10.53
N ASP A 41 -15.09 -13.24 -10.36
CA ASP A 41 -13.86 -12.49 -10.64
C ASP A 41 -12.75 -13.23 -9.89
N SER A 42 -11.96 -14.01 -10.63
CA SER A 42 -10.89 -14.76 -10.04
C SER A 42 -9.84 -13.74 -9.63
N VAL A 43 -9.75 -13.47 -8.34
CA VAL A 43 -8.67 -12.69 -7.75
C VAL A 43 -7.35 -13.32 -8.21
N VAL A 44 -6.53 -12.54 -8.90
CA VAL A 44 -5.29 -13.02 -9.49
C VAL A 44 -4.17 -12.91 -8.46
N TYR A 45 -3.69 -14.03 -7.94
CA TYR A 45 -2.49 -14.09 -7.12
C TYR A 45 -1.62 -15.28 -7.50
N ARG A 46 -0.37 -15.27 -7.08
CA ARG A 46 0.56 -16.41 -7.23
C ARG A 46 0.76 -17.08 -5.86
N THR A 47 0.66 -18.39 -5.84
CA THR A 47 1.01 -19.23 -4.69
C THR A 47 2.54 -19.24 -4.47
N VAL A 48 2.99 -19.69 -3.29
CA VAL A 48 4.44 -19.83 -3.01
C VAL A 48 5.13 -20.72 -4.05
N ASP A 49 4.48 -21.82 -4.46
CA ASP A 49 5.05 -22.75 -5.45
C ASP A 49 5.17 -22.06 -6.82
N GLU A 50 4.15 -21.32 -7.25
CA GLU A 50 4.19 -20.57 -8.52
C GLU A 50 5.25 -19.45 -8.50
N ILE A 51 5.45 -18.77 -7.36
CA ILE A 51 6.52 -17.78 -7.17
C ILE A 51 7.89 -18.47 -7.32
N LYS A 52 8.12 -19.58 -6.63
CA LYS A 52 9.36 -20.35 -6.71
C LYS A 52 9.61 -20.90 -8.12
N GLU A 53 8.56 -21.39 -8.77
CA GLU A 53 8.66 -21.94 -10.13
C GLU A 53 8.94 -20.85 -11.17
N SER A 54 8.40 -19.63 -10.99
CA SER A 54 8.69 -18.48 -11.84
C SER A 54 10.10 -17.91 -11.63
N GLY A 55 10.72 -18.20 -10.48
CA GLY A 55 12.03 -17.67 -10.08
C GLY A 55 12.04 -16.20 -9.70
N THR A 56 10.88 -15.55 -9.54
CA THR A 56 10.78 -14.11 -9.22
C THR A 56 9.64 -13.82 -8.25
N ILE A 57 9.82 -12.80 -7.40
CA ILE A 57 8.76 -12.23 -6.55
C ILE A 57 8.63 -10.73 -6.78
N ASN A 58 7.39 -10.22 -6.84
CA ASN A 58 7.11 -8.79 -6.97
C ASN A 58 6.67 -8.25 -5.61
N ILE A 59 7.44 -7.34 -5.03
CA ILE A 59 7.13 -6.73 -3.74
C ILE A 59 6.91 -5.23 -3.91
N GLY A 60 5.74 -4.76 -3.49
CA GLY A 60 5.39 -3.34 -3.47
C GLY A 60 6.00 -2.66 -2.26
N VAL A 61 6.84 -1.65 -2.49
CA VAL A 61 7.49 -0.83 -1.48
C VAL A 61 7.34 0.65 -1.83
N PHE A 62 7.46 1.54 -0.84
CA PHE A 62 7.59 2.97 -1.15
C PHE A 62 8.93 3.27 -1.83
N SER A 63 8.98 4.36 -2.60
CA SER A 63 10.19 4.87 -3.25
C SER A 63 10.58 6.29 -2.81
N ASP A 64 9.78 6.92 -1.93
CA ASP A 64 9.95 8.30 -1.47
C ASP A 64 9.63 8.52 0.02
N LYS A 65 9.48 7.42 0.80
CA LYS A 65 9.23 7.44 2.25
C LYS A 65 10.47 7.00 3.03
N SER A 66 11.52 7.84 3.08
CA SER A 66 12.68 7.59 3.94
C SER A 66 12.29 7.74 5.42
N PRO A 67 12.77 6.84 6.32
CA PRO A 67 13.74 5.76 6.13
C PRO A 67 13.11 4.37 5.87
N PHE A 68 11.82 4.25 5.55
CA PHE A 68 11.11 2.97 5.41
C PHE A 68 11.26 2.33 4.02
N GLY A 69 11.02 3.13 2.97
CA GLY A 69 11.17 2.72 1.58
C GLY A 69 11.45 3.94 0.70
N TYR A 70 12.64 4.02 0.14
CA TYR A 70 13.06 5.13 -0.71
C TYR A 70 14.10 4.68 -1.74
N VAL A 71 14.29 5.49 -2.77
CA VAL A 71 15.34 5.30 -3.75
C VAL A 71 16.46 6.29 -3.47
N ASP A 72 17.69 5.80 -3.31
CA ASP A 72 18.85 6.62 -3.03
C ASP A 72 19.39 7.34 -4.29
N GLU A 73 20.44 8.13 -4.13
CA GLU A 73 21.08 8.88 -5.22
C GLU A 73 21.67 7.99 -6.33
N LYS A 74 21.89 6.70 -6.05
CA LYS A 74 22.40 5.72 -7.01
C LYS A 74 21.28 5.01 -7.76
N GLY A 75 20.03 5.28 -7.39
CA GLY A 75 18.85 4.62 -7.95
C GLY A 75 18.51 3.27 -7.29
N GLU A 76 19.08 2.99 -6.11
CA GLU A 76 18.87 1.74 -5.40
C GLU A 76 17.81 1.91 -4.31
N TYR A 77 16.93 0.92 -4.18
CA TYR A 77 15.94 0.88 -3.10
C TYR A 77 16.62 0.66 -1.75
N GLN A 78 16.23 1.44 -0.74
CA GLN A 78 16.76 1.41 0.62
C GLN A 78 15.63 1.54 1.64
N GLY A 79 15.89 1.15 2.91
CA GLY A 79 15.03 1.35 4.07
C GLY A 79 14.51 0.06 4.68
N TYR A 80 13.79 0.19 5.78
CA TYR A 80 13.34 -0.89 6.66
C TYR A 80 12.47 -1.93 5.92
N ASP A 81 11.44 -1.50 5.19
CA ASP A 81 10.61 -2.41 4.41
C ASP A 81 11.39 -3.09 3.26
N VAL A 82 12.39 -2.39 2.70
CA VAL A 82 13.24 -2.89 1.62
C VAL A 82 14.23 -3.95 2.14
N TYR A 83 14.76 -3.75 3.35
CA TYR A 83 15.64 -4.73 3.99
C TYR A 83 14.89 -6.05 4.21
N PHE A 84 13.69 -5.99 4.75
CA PHE A 84 12.84 -7.17 4.92
C PHE A 84 12.45 -7.82 3.58
N ALA A 85 12.11 -7.04 2.55
CA ALA A 85 11.79 -7.55 1.21
C ALA A 85 12.95 -8.36 0.60
N ARG A 86 14.19 -7.91 0.79
CA ARG A 86 15.39 -8.63 0.33
C ARG A 86 15.53 -9.98 1.03
N ARG A 87 15.29 -10.03 2.33
CA ARG A 87 15.35 -11.26 3.11
C ARG A 87 14.28 -12.25 2.65
N ILE A 88 13.05 -11.82 2.43
CA ILE A 88 11.96 -12.66 1.89
C ILE A 88 12.37 -13.31 0.55
N ALA A 89 12.94 -12.56 -0.37
CA ALA A 89 13.35 -13.08 -1.67
C ALA A 89 14.53 -14.07 -1.54
N GLU A 90 15.48 -13.78 -0.66
CA GLU A 90 16.62 -14.66 -0.35
C GLU A 90 16.15 -16.02 0.19
N ASP A 91 15.26 -16.01 1.17
CA ASP A 91 14.77 -17.24 1.83
C ASP A 91 13.78 -18.03 0.93
N LEU A 92 13.07 -17.36 0.01
CA LEU A 92 12.32 -18.03 -1.06
C LEU A 92 13.24 -18.62 -2.15
N GLY A 93 14.47 -18.12 -2.28
CA GLY A 93 15.41 -18.48 -3.33
C GLY A 93 15.04 -17.96 -4.71
N VAL A 94 14.48 -16.76 -4.80
CA VAL A 94 13.97 -16.13 -6.03
C VAL A 94 14.56 -14.73 -6.21
N GLU A 95 14.49 -14.22 -7.44
CA GLU A 95 14.86 -12.84 -7.76
C GLU A 95 13.78 -11.85 -7.26
N LEU A 96 14.21 -10.74 -6.65
CA LEU A 96 13.35 -9.70 -6.16
C LEU A 96 13.10 -8.61 -7.18
N ASN A 97 11.82 -8.36 -7.51
CA ASN A 97 11.40 -7.21 -8.29
C ASN A 97 10.70 -6.21 -7.37
N PHE A 98 11.29 -5.05 -7.16
CA PHE A 98 10.63 -3.95 -6.46
C PHE A 98 9.60 -3.27 -7.36
N VAL A 99 8.41 -3.03 -6.80
CA VAL A 99 7.35 -2.25 -7.45
C VAL A 99 7.10 -1.00 -6.62
N SER A 100 7.46 0.17 -7.18
CA SER A 100 7.16 1.45 -6.53
C SER A 100 5.66 1.59 -6.30
N THR A 101 5.28 1.90 -5.06
CA THR A 101 3.89 1.90 -4.61
C THR A 101 3.58 3.20 -3.89
N GLU A 102 2.42 3.77 -4.14
CA GLU A 102 1.81 4.86 -3.38
C GLU A 102 0.81 4.30 -2.36
N ALA A 103 0.56 5.04 -1.28
CA ALA A 103 -0.29 4.55 -0.19
C ALA A 103 -1.70 4.16 -0.67
N ALA A 104 -2.29 4.93 -1.58
CA ALA A 104 -3.63 4.68 -2.13
C ALA A 104 -3.71 3.41 -3.00
N ASN A 105 -2.58 2.99 -3.59
CA ASN A 105 -2.54 1.90 -4.58
C ASN A 105 -2.28 0.51 -3.96
N ARG A 106 -1.95 0.43 -2.66
CA ARG A 106 -1.52 -0.82 -2.00
C ARG A 106 -2.52 -1.96 -2.15
N VAL A 107 -3.81 -1.69 -1.90
CA VAL A 107 -4.89 -2.69 -2.03
C VAL A 107 -5.06 -3.10 -3.50
N GLU A 108 -5.19 -2.14 -4.42
CA GLU A 108 -5.38 -2.39 -5.84
C GLU A 108 -4.24 -3.22 -6.45
N TYR A 109 -2.99 -2.97 -6.05
CA TYR A 109 -1.85 -3.72 -6.58
C TYR A 109 -1.86 -5.19 -6.17
N LEU A 110 -2.38 -5.51 -4.97
CA LEU A 110 -2.64 -6.89 -4.55
C LEU A 110 -3.83 -7.49 -5.31
N GLU A 111 -4.97 -6.79 -5.36
CA GLU A 111 -6.18 -7.29 -6.02
C GLU A 111 -5.97 -7.57 -7.52
N THR A 112 -5.11 -6.81 -8.18
CA THR A 112 -4.79 -6.98 -9.61
C THR A 112 -3.63 -7.93 -9.90
N GLY A 113 -2.97 -8.46 -8.86
CA GLY A 113 -1.79 -9.32 -9.01
C GLY A 113 -0.56 -8.58 -9.56
N LYS A 114 -0.51 -7.25 -9.46
CA LYS A 114 0.66 -6.46 -9.84
C LYS A 114 1.84 -6.70 -8.90
N VAL A 115 1.54 -7.01 -7.65
CA VAL A 115 2.50 -7.44 -6.62
C VAL A 115 2.01 -8.69 -5.92
N ASP A 116 2.93 -9.46 -5.36
CA ASP A 116 2.63 -10.63 -4.53
C ASP A 116 2.48 -10.23 -3.06
N ILE A 117 3.31 -9.29 -2.62
CA ILE A 117 3.36 -8.77 -1.25
C ILE A 117 3.40 -7.26 -1.29
N ILE A 118 2.73 -6.61 -0.34
CA ILE A 118 2.95 -5.21 0.03
C ILE A 118 3.79 -5.15 1.30
N LEU A 119 4.95 -4.51 1.19
CA LEU A 119 5.83 -4.05 2.27
C LEU A 119 6.02 -2.53 2.11
N ALA A 120 4.97 -1.77 2.37
CA ALA A 120 4.94 -0.33 2.19
C ALA A 120 4.30 0.33 3.41
N ASN A 121 4.90 0.07 4.58
CA ASN A 121 4.50 0.60 5.88
C ASN A 121 2.97 0.51 6.06
N PHE A 122 2.42 -0.71 5.87
CA PHE A 122 1.00 -0.93 5.70
C PHE A 122 0.31 -1.25 7.02
N THR A 123 -0.31 -0.22 7.61
CA THR A 123 -1.03 -0.31 8.88
C THR A 123 -2.20 -1.28 8.78
N VAL A 124 -2.29 -2.20 9.72
CA VAL A 124 -3.41 -3.14 9.85
C VAL A 124 -4.63 -2.38 10.34
N THR A 125 -5.71 -2.41 9.55
CA THR A 125 -7.04 -1.89 9.96
C THR A 125 -8.13 -2.87 9.58
N PRO A 126 -9.29 -2.86 10.30
CA PRO A 126 -10.41 -3.73 9.95
C PRO A 126 -10.87 -3.55 8.50
N GLU A 127 -10.94 -2.31 8.02
CA GLU A 127 -11.39 -1.98 6.67
C GLU A 127 -10.46 -2.54 5.59
N ARG A 128 -9.13 -2.48 5.83
CA ARG A 128 -8.12 -3.06 4.94
C ARG A 128 -8.13 -4.58 4.99
N ALA A 129 -8.34 -5.18 6.18
CA ALA A 129 -8.42 -6.62 6.38
C ALA A 129 -9.65 -7.26 5.69
N GLU A 130 -10.66 -6.47 5.31
CA GLU A 130 -11.75 -6.95 4.44
C GLU A 130 -11.27 -7.18 2.99
N LYS A 131 -10.21 -6.48 2.55
CA LYS A 131 -9.72 -6.45 1.16
C LYS A 131 -8.48 -7.30 0.93
N VAL A 132 -7.60 -7.39 1.93
CA VAL A 132 -6.31 -8.09 1.88
C VAL A 132 -6.17 -9.01 3.08
N ASP A 133 -5.20 -9.92 3.05
CA ASP A 133 -4.81 -10.69 4.24
C ASP A 133 -3.48 -10.14 4.76
N PHE A 134 -3.46 -9.76 6.03
CA PHE A 134 -2.26 -9.32 6.72
C PHE A 134 -1.54 -10.49 7.39
N ALA A 135 -0.23 -10.52 7.24
CA ALA A 135 0.63 -11.42 8.00
C ALA A 135 0.84 -10.90 9.44
N LEU A 136 1.71 -11.58 10.20
CA LEU A 136 2.13 -11.11 11.53
C LEU A 136 2.80 -9.74 11.42
N PRO A 137 2.55 -8.83 12.37
CA PRO A 137 3.14 -7.50 12.33
C PRO A 137 4.62 -7.53 12.68
N TYR A 138 5.36 -6.54 12.18
CA TYR A 138 6.79 -6.36 12.44
C TYR A 138 7.14 -5.00 13.06
N MET A 139 6.17 -4.08 13.16
CA MET A 139 6.39 -2.76 13.74
C MET A 139 5.13 -2.20 14.39
N ASN A 140 5.29 -1.46 15.49
CA ASN A 140 4.25 -0.62 16.09
C ASN A 140 4.19 0.75 15.41
N VAL A 141 3.01 1.35 15.37
CA VAL A 141 2.77 2.68 14.82
C VAL A 141 1.62 3.37 15.55
N ALA A 142 1.65 4.68 15.58
CA ALA A 142 0.50 5.53 15.91
C ALA A 142 0.42 6.65 14.86
N LEU A 143 -0.61 7.48 14.91
CA LEU A 143 -0.64 8.70 14.12
C LEU A 143 0.07 9.82 14.87
N GLY A 144 0.62 10.79 14.13
CA GLY A 144 1.23 11.99 14.70
C GLY A 144 0.98 13.21 13.83
N VAL A 145 1.28 14.38 14.38
CA VAL A 145 1.18 15.66 13.66
C VAL A 145 2.45 16.47 13.88
N VAL A 146 3.10 16.84 12.79
CA VAL A 146 4.24 17.77 12.74
C VAL A 146 3.80 19.11 12.20
N SER A 147 4.39 20.17 12.72
CA SER A 147 4.12 21.55 12.30
C SER A 147 5.37 22.43 12.45
N PRO A 148 5.44 23.58 11.76
CA PRO A 148 6.55 24.53 11.94
C PRO A 148 6.67 25.03 13.38
N ASP A 149 7.89 25.26 13.87
CA ASP A 149 8.18 25.79 15.20
C ASP A 149 7.53 27.16 15.45
N SER A 150 7.27 27.91 14.38
CA SER A 150 6.56 29.20 14.47
C SER A 150 5.09 29.06 14.89
N ARG A 151 4.53 27.85 14.72
CA ARG A 151 3.16 27.52 15.14
C ARG A 151 3.04 26.01 15.40
N VAL A 152 3.50 25.57 16.55
CA VAL A 152 3.38 24.16 16.95
C VAL A 152 1.93 23.86 17.30
N ILE A 153 1.35 22.86 16.62
CA ILE A 153 -0.01 22.34 16.88
C ILE A 153 0.10 21.19 17.87
N THR A 154 -0.39 21.42 19.09
CA THR A 154 -0.34 20.42 20.18
C THR A 154 -1.68 19.73 20.41
N ASP A 155 -2.77 20.28 19.88
CA ASP A 155 -4.11 19.73 19.88
C ASP A 155 -4.84 20.13 18.59
N LEU A 156 -5.60 19.22 17.99
CA LEU A 156 -6.34 19.49 16.75
C LEU A 156 -7.39 20.60 16.90
N SER A 157 -7.88 20.85 18.11
CA SER A 157 -8.81 21.96 18.41
C SER A 157 -8.20 23.36 18.26
N GLU A 158 -6.88 23.47 18.15
CA GLU A 158 -6.19 24.73 17.84
C GLU A 158 -6.33 25.16 16.38
N LEU A 159 -6.75 24.22 15.51
CA LEU A 159 -6.96 24.49 14.09
C LEU A 159 -8.24 25.30 13.87
N THR A 160 -8.16 26.27 12.99
CA THR A 160 -9.27 27.13 12.57
C THR A 160 -9.82 26.69 11.21
N ALA A 161 -10.98 27.24 10.82
CA ALA A 161 -11.58 26.96 9.50
C ALA A 161 -10.71 27.42 8.31
N ASP A 162 -9.73 28.30 8.53
CA ASP A 162 -8.81 28.78 7.51
C ASP A 162 -7.55 27.91 7.36
N ASP A 163 -7.30 27.07 8.37
CA ASP A 163 -6.13 26.20 8.39
C ASP A 163 -6.32 24.97 7.48
N GLN A 164 -5.22 24.49 6.92
CA GLN A 164 -5.15 23.25 6.17
C GLN A 164 -4.14 22.31 6.80
N VAL A 165 -4.47 21.02 6.81
CA VAL A 165 -3.56 19.94 7.25
C VAL A 165 -3.23 19.05 6.06
N ILE A 166 -1.95 18.81 5.84
CA ILE A 166 -1.47 17.87 4.82
C ILE A 166 -1.75 16.44 5.28
N VAL A 167 -2.21 15.62 4.36
CA VAL A 167 -2.29 14.15 4.49
C VAL A 167 -1.85 13.50 3.18
N ILE A 168 -1.43 12.24 3.26
CA ILE A 168 -1.21 11.40 2.08
C ILE A 168 -2.47 10.60 1.80
N SER A 169 -2.91 10.58 0.54
CA SER A 169 -4.09 9.83 0.09
C SER A 169 -3.95 8.33 0.41
N GLY A 170 -4.98 7.72 0.99
CA GLY A 170 -5.02 6.30 1.34
C GLY A 170 -4.26 5.93 2.63
N THR A 171 -3.91 6.93 3.47
CA THR A 171 -3.31 6.69 4.79
C THR A 171 -4.35 6.66 5.90
N THR A 172 -4.01 6.02 7.01
CA THR A 172 -4.81 6.02 8.24
C THR A 172 -4.98 7.42 8.83
N ALA A 173 -4.03 8.33 8.60
CA ALA A 173 -4.16 9.73 9.03
C ALA A 173 -5.27 10.46 8.27
N GLU A 174 -5.37 10.25 6.95
CA GLU A 174 -6.47 10.78 6.15
C GLU A 174 -7.81 10.26 6.67
N ASP A 175 -7.95 8.94 6.81
CA ASP A 175 -9.19 8.29 7.26
C ASP A 175 -9.58 8.76 8.66
N TYR A 176 -8.59 8.87 9.57
CA TYR A 176 -8.83 9.34 10.95
C TYR A 176 -9.40 10.75 10.98
N LEU A 177 -8.77 11.67 10.25
CA LEU A 177 -9.22 13.07 10.23
C LEU A 177 -10.57 13.23 9.55
N ILE A 178 -10.84 12.53 8.45
CA ILE A 178 -12.16 12.55 7.79
C ILE A 178 -13.26 12.07 8.75
N LYS A 179 -12.97 11.01 9.52
CA LYS A 179 -13.97 10.38 10.40
C LYS A 179 -14.18 11.15 11.71
N ASN A 180 -13.12 11.62 12.33
CA ASN A 180 -13.17 12.17 13.69
C ASN A 180 -13.12 13.68 13.76
N ASN A 181 -12.61 14.34 12.72
CA ASN A 181 -12.42 15.80 12.66
C ASN A 181 -12.81 16.35 11.27
N PRO A 182 -14.06 16.09 10.79
CA PRO A 182 -14.48 16.42 9.43
C PRO A 182 -14.50 17.94 9.14
N GLU A 183 -14.40 18.79 10.14
CA GLU A 183 -14.27 20.24 10.04
C GLU A 183 -12.87 20.69 9.59
N ILE A 184 -11.83 19.84 9.76
CA ILE A 184 -10.47 20.16 9.36
C ILE A 184 -10.36 20.09 7.83
N ARG A 185 -9.81 21.14 7.23
CA ARG A 185 -9.55 21.18 5.78
C ARG A 185 -8.30 20.40 5.46
N LEU A 186 -8.45 19.31 4.69
CA LEU A 186 -7.33 18.47 4.29
C LEU A 186 -6.79 18.91 2.94
N GLN A 187 -5.45 18.98 2.85
CA GLN A 187 -4.71 19.10 1.61
C GLN A 187 -4.05 17.74 1.32
N LYS A 188 -4.56 17.05 0.30
CA LYS A 188 -4.18 15.67 0.01
C LYS A 188 -3.09 15.61 -1.04
N TYR A 189 -2.11 14.76 -0.82
CA TYR A 189 -1.03 14.44 -1.76
C TYR A 189 -0.92 12.93 -1.94
N ASP A 190 -0.48 12.50 -3.12
CA ASP A 190 -0.29 11.07 -3.42
C ASP A 190 1.12 10.60 -3.03
N THR A 191 2.11 11.51 -3.01
CA THR A 191 3.51 11.21 -2.72
C THR A 191 4.03 11.95 -1.49
N TYR A 192 4.96 11.31 -0.77
CA TYR A 192 5.62 11.90 0.40
C TYR A 192 6.48 13.10 0.02
N ALA A 193 7.15 13.04 -1.13
CA ALA A 193 7.95 14.15 -1.64
C ALA A 193 7.12 15.43 -1.85
N ASN A 194 5.91 15.30 -2.43
CA ASN A 194 5.02 16.46 -2.63
C ASN A 194 4.47 17.01 -1.31
N ALA A 195 4.14 16.13 -0.35
CA ALA A 195 3.67 16.54 0.98
C ALA A 195 4.74 17.33 1.75
N LYS A 196 6.00 16.84 1.77
CA LYS A 196 7.16 17.50 2.38
C LYS A 196 7.38 18.88 1.76
N ASN A 197 7.45 18.95 0.46
CA ASN A 197 7.58 20.22 -0.29
C ASN A 197 6.44 21.20 0.04
N ALA A 198 5.21 20.71 0.18
CA ALA A 198 4.07 21.57 0.50
C ALA A 198 4.15 22.14 1.91
N LEU A 199 4.58 21.34 2.90
CA LEU A 199 4.81 21.82 4.27
C LEU A 199 5.93 22.88 4.32
N GLU A 200 7.05 22.61 3.66
CA GLU A 200 8.21 23.52 3.57
C GLU A 200 7.85 24.87 2.91
N ASN A 201 6.98 24.84 1.91
CA ASN A 201 6.50 26.05 1.24
C ASN A 201 5.38 26.78 2.01
N GLY A 202 4.97 26.26 3.18
CA GLY A 202 3.93 26.87 4.01
C GLY A 202 2.52 26.78 3.41
N ASN A 203 2.28 25.78 2.56
CA ASN A 203 0.96 25.57 1.92
C ASN A 203 -0.08 25.04 2.91
N ALA A 204 0.36 24.52 4.06
CA ALA A 204 -0.48 24.08 5.16
C ALA A 204 0.20 24.37 6.50
N VAL A 205 -0.56 24.35 7.59
CA VAL A 205 -0.05 24.64 8.93
C VAL A 205 0.52 23.43 9.65
N ALA A 206 0.20 22.22 9.19
CA ALA A 206 0.65 20.96 9.76
C ALA A 206 0.56 19.82 8.76
N TRP A 207 1.26 18.72 9.05
CA TRP A 207 1.17 17.45 8.34
C TRP A 207 0.85 16.33 9.33
N ALA A 208 -0.22 15.58 9.07
CA ALA A 208 -0.62 14.39 9.82
C ALA A 208 -0.26 13.14 9.04
N ASN A 209 0.42 12.20 9.69
CA ASN A 209 0.81 10.90 9.12
C ASN A 209 1.09 9.91 10.27
N ASP A 210 1.66 8.74 9.94
CA ASP A 210 2.25 7.86 10.94
C ASP A 210 3.24 8.66 11.81
N ASN A 211 3.21 8.43 13.12
CA ASN A 211 4.11 9.13 14.03
C ASN A 211 5.58 8.89 13.68
N THR A 212 5.91 7.70 13.18
CA THR A 212 7.24 7.38 12.67
C THR A 212 7.67 8.33 11.54
N GLU A 213 6.81 8.60 10.57
CA GLU A 213 7.12 9.51 9.47
C GLU A 213 7.30 10.96 9.94
N VAL A 214 6.37 11.46 10.76
CA VAL A 214 6.44 12.86 11.22
C VAL A 214 7.59 13.10 12.20
N ILE A 215 7.97 12.08 12.99
CA ILE A 215 9.16 12.14 13.86
C ILE A 215 10.43 12.14 12.99
N ALA A 216 10.54 11.24 12.01
CA ALA A 216 11.68 11.22 11.08
C ALA A 216 11.85 12.58 10.38
N TYR A 217 10.73 13.15 9.91
CA TYR A 217 10.75 14.45 9.26
C TYR A 217 11.27 15.55 10.20
N ALA A 218 10.76 15.62 11.43
CA ALA A 218 11.21 16.64 12.39
C ALA A 218 12.67 16.46 12.83
N LEU A 219 13.16 15.22 12.94
CA LEU A 219 14.56 14.94 13.28
C LEU A 219 15.54 15.31 12.14
N GLN A 220 15.09 15.20 10.89
CA GLN A 220 15.89 15.49 9.70
C GLN A 220 15.80 16.96 9.24
N ASN A 221 14.81 17.73 9.72
CA ASN A 221 14.53 19.09 9.27
C ASN A 221 14.40 20.04 10.46
N GLU A 222 15.35 20.95 10.60
CA GLU A 222 15.29 22.01 11.61
C GLU A 222 14.07 22.92 11.37
N GLY A 223 13.47 23.43 12.45
CA GLY A 223 12.34 24.34 12.38
C GLY A 223 10.97 23.67 12.37
N TYR A 224 10.91 22.37 12.66
CA TYR A 224 9.69 21.59 12.77
C TYR A 224 9.62 20.80 14.06
N THR A 225 8.44 20.75 14.68
CA THR A 225 8.17 20.02 15.92
C THR A 225 6.97 19.11 15.76
N VAL A 226 7.09 17.88 16.27
CA VAL A 226 5.95 16.97 16.43
C VAL A 226 5.19 17.36 17.68
N GLY A 227 4.15 18.19 17.51
CA GLY A 227 3.35 18.68 18.64
C GLY A 227 2.34 17.63 19.13
N ILE A 228 1.89 16.71 18.24
CA ILE A 228 1.04 15.58 18.60
C ILE A 228 1.80 14.29 18.23
N PRO A 229 2.49 13.65 19.20
CA PRO A 229 3.29 12.45 18.93
C PRO A 229 2.46 11.16 18.88
N SER A 230 1.22 11.19 19.36
CA SER A 230 0.30 10.05 19.32
C SER A 230 -1.14 10.58 19.21
N LEU A 231 -1.78 10.28 18.08
CA LEU A 231 -3.16 10.62 17.78
C LEU A 231 -3.96 9.33 17.55
N GLY A 232 -5.04 9.14 18.30
CA GLY A 232 -5.83 7.91 18.26
C GLY A 232 -5.19 6.74 19.01
N SER A 233 -5.43 5.51 18.55
CA SER A 233 -4.86 4.29 19.12
C SER A 233 -3.49 3.96 18.53
N GLN A 234 -2.76 3.10 19.23
CA GLN A 234 -1.61 2.43 18.66
C GLN A 234 -2.09 1.29 17.75
N ASP A 235 -1.48 1.20 16.58
CA ASP A 235 -1.72 0.18 15.56
C ASP A 235 -0.42 -0.56 15.25
N THR A 236 -0.45 -1.48 14.28
CA THR A 236 0.73 -2.21 13.82
C THR A 236 0.88 -2.15 12.31
N ILE A 237 2.11 -2.30 11.85
CA ILE A 237 2.48 -2.48 10.45
C ILE A 237 2.72 -3.96 10.19
N ALA A 238 2.16 -4.48 9.10
CA ALA A 238 2.33 -5.87 8.70
C ALA A 238 2.46 -6.01 7.18
N PRO A 239 3.13 -7.07 6.69
CA PRO A 239 3.06 -7.45 5.28
C PRO A 239 1.64 -7.81 4.90
N ALA A 240 1.23 -7.48 3.67
CA ALA A 240 -0.07 -7.88 3.17
C ALA A 240 0.06 -8.65 1.87
N VAL A 241 -0.84 -9.62 1.70
CA VAL A 241 -0.99 -10.44 0.49
C VAL A 241 -2.41 -10.30 -0.05
N THR A 242 -2.62 -10.72 -1.28
CA THR A 242 -3.96 -10.78 -1.89
C THR A 242 -4.88 -11.65 -1.05
N LYS A 243 -6.11 -11.17 -0.84
CA LYS A 243 -7.14 -11.87 -0.05
C LYS A 243 -7.33 -13.30 -0.53
N GLY A 244 -7.22 -14.26 0.41
CA GLY A 244 -7.36 -15.70 0.12
C GLY A 244 -6.08 -16.39 -0.37
N ASN A 245 -4.93 -15.69 -0.44
CA ASN A 245 -3.64 -16.32 -0.73
C ASN A 245 -3.05 -16.99 0.53
N GLU A 246 -3.69 -18.09 0.96
CA GLU A 246 -3.34 -18.79 2.20
C GLU A 246 -1.91 -19.34 2.21
N THR A 247 -1.39 -19.75 1.05
CA THR A 247 -0.05 -20.35 0.97
C THR A 247 1.04 -19.34 1.20
N LEU A 248 0.94 -18.14 0.59
CA LEU A 248 1.93 -17.09 0.77
C LEU A 248 1.81 -16.46 2.16
N LEU A 249 0.57 -16.27 2.65
CA LEU A 249 0.32 -15.78 4.01
C LEU A 249 0.93 -16.69 5.08
N ALA A 250 0.72 -18.01 4.95
CA ALA A 250 1.29 -18.99 5.89
C ALA A 250 2.82 -18.96 5.86
N TRP A 251 3.42 -18.90 4.66
CA TRP A 251 4.86 -18.84 4.49
C TRP A 251 5.46 -17.59 5.15
N ILE A 252 4.87 -16.40 4.91
CA ILE A 252 5.35 -15.14 5.51
C ILE A 252 5.23 -15.19 7.05
N ASN A 253 4.13 -15.73 7.57
CA ASN A 253 3.95 -15.88 9.02
C ASN A 253 5.00 -16.80 9.66
N ASP A 254 5.33 -17.91 9.00
CA ASP A 254 6.35 -18.82 9.49
C ASP A 254 7.75 -18.20 9.36
N GLU A 255 7.98 -17.43 8.32
CA GLU A 255 9.21 -16.67 8.11
C GLU A 255 9.41 -15.62 9.22
N ILE A 256 8.42 -14.78 9.52
CA ILE A 256 8.50 -13.78 10.59
C ILE A 256 8.83 -14.44 11.95
N LYS A 257 8.24 -15.60 12.25
CA LYS A 257 8.56 -16.35 13.47
C LYS A 257 9.99 -16.91 13.47
N ALA A 258 10.47 -17.39 12.33
CA ALA A 258 11.83 -17.91 12.21
C ALA A 258 12.87 -16.80 12.37
N LEU A 259 12.61 -15.64 11.76
CA LEU A 259 13.45 -14.45 11.83
C LEU A 259 13.60 -13.90 13.26
N ALA A 260 12.61 -14.09 14.13
CA ALA A 260 12.68 -13.69 15.53
C ALA A 260 13.84 -14.39 16.30
N ALA A 261 14.18 -15.63 15.91
CA ALA A 261 15.31 -16.33 16.51
C ALA A 261 16.68 -15.68 16.21
N GLU A 262 16.70 -14.83 15.19
CA GLU A 262 17.89 -14.09 14.75
C GLU A 262 17.89 -12.63 15.23
N ASN A 263 16.83 -12.15 15.91
CA ASN A 263 16.55 -10.74 16.20
C ASN A 263 16.58 -9.91 14.90
N PHE A 264 15.92 -10.39 13.88
CA PHE A 264 16.04 -9.83 12.53
C PHE A 264 15.53 -8.39 12.46
N PHE A 265 14.36 -8.10 13.03
CA PHE A 265 13.76 -6.78 12.95
C PHE A 265 14.50 -5.73 13.82
N HIS A 266 15.18 -6.14 14.89
CA HIS A 266 16.11 -5.27 15.60
C HIS A 266 17.35 -4.96 14.76
N LYS A 267 17.93 -5.97 14.10
CA LYS A 267 19.06 -5.73 13.18
C LYS A 267 18.68 -4.84 11.99
N ASP A 268 17.48 -5.04 11.44
CA ASP A 268 16.94 -4.18 10.41
C ASP A 268 16.81 -2.73 10.91
N TYR A 269 16.30 -2.54 12.14
CA TYR A 269 16.26 -1.24 12.79
C TYR A 269 17.66 -0.63 12.94
N GLU A 270 18.63 -1.40 13.47
CA GLU A 270 20.00 -0.94 13.62
C GLU A 270 20.60 -0.48 12.30
N GLU A 271 20.37 -1.21 11.21
CA GLU A 271 20.94 -0.92 9.87
C GLU A 271 20.22 0.22 9.15
N THR A 272 18.91 0.38 9.33
CA THR A 272 18.10 1.26 8.48
C THR A 272 17.50 2.46 9.19
N LEU A 273 17.22 2.35 10.49
CA LEU A 273 16.48 3.36 11.25
C LEU A 273 17.31 4.11 12.28
N THR A 274 18.41 3.54 12.77
CA THR A 274 19.22 4.14 13.86
C THR A 274 19.81 5.50 13.48
N GLU A 275 20.21 5.72 12.22
CA GLU A 275 20.69 7.02 11.77
C GLU A 275 19.64 8.12 11.94
N THR A 276 18.36 7.78 11.75
CA THR A 276 17.25 8.75 11.87
C THR A 276 16.77 8.90 13.29
N TYR A 277 16.51 7.79 14.01
CA TYR A 277 15.82 7.82 15.30
C TYR A 277 16.74 7.66 16.52
N GLY A 278 17.98 7.21 16.33
CA GLY A 278 18.79 6.70 17.43
C GLY A 278 18.24 5.36 17.94
N LEU A 279 18.76 4.90 19.10
CA LEU A 279 18.33 3.63 19.70
C LEU A 279 17.11 3.79 20.64
N ASP A 280 16.74 5.00 21.00
CA ASP A 280 15.68 5.26 22.00
C ASP A 280 14.28 4.79 21.54
N TYR A 281 14.07 4.72 20.24
CA TYR A 281 12.78 4.31 19.66
C TYR A 281 12.68 2.81 19.34
N GLU A 282 13.78 2.09 19.34
CA GLU A 282 13.88 0.71 18.88
C GLU A 282 12.88 -0.22 19.58
N GLU A 283 12.94 -0.31 20.90
CA GLU A 283 12.07 -1.16 21.73
C GLU A 283 10.57 -0.81 21.59
N SER A 284 10.26 0.44 21.27
CA SER A 284 8.87 0.88 21.12
C SER A 284 8.30 0.61 19.74
N LEU A 285 9.17 0.55 18.71
CA LEU A 285 8.76 0.39 17.32
C LEU A 285 8.83 -1.05 16.85
N VAL A 286 9.88 -1.81 17.22
CA VAL A 286 10.13 -3.14 16.68
C VAL A 286 9.22 -4.20 17.31
N LEU A 287 8.70 -5.10 16.49
CA LEU A 287 7.96 -6.30 16.90
C LEU A 287 8.65 -7.53 16.32
N GLU A 288 9.39 -8.25 17.16
CA GLU A 288 9.94 -9.55 16.79
C GLU A 288 8.87 -10.64 16.82
N GLY A 289 8.91 -11.54 15.83
CA GLY A 289 8.01 -12.69 15.76
C GLY A 289 6.52 -12.37 15.70
N GLY A 290 6.16 -11.14 15.38
CA GLY A 290 4.78 -10.69 15.42
C GLY A 290 4.30 -10.22 16.79
N GLY A 291 5.23 -9.93 17.71
CA GLY A 291 4.91 -9.54 19.09
C GLY A 291 4.55 -10.74 19.98
N LEU A 292 5.06 -11.93 19.65
CA LEU A 292 4.84 -13.18 20.41
C LEU A 292 5.68 -13.23 21.68
#